data_68223d841df99cc64a802e499460224c
#
_entry.id   68223d841df99cc64a802e499460224c
#
_cell.length_a   1.000
_cell.length_b   1.000
_cell.length_c   1.000
_cell.angle_alpha   90.00
_cell.angle_beta   90.00
_cell.angle_gamma   90.00
#
_symmetry.space_group_name_H-M   'P 1'
#
loop_
_entity.id
_entity.type
_entity.pdbx_description
1 polymer ?
#
loop_
_entity_poly.entity_id
_entity_poly.type
_entity_poly.pdbx_seq_one_letter_code
_entity_poly.pdbx_strand_id
1 'polypeptide(L)'
;FALETIWQNNLRYEEYEKLNNFFWFFSLDLKSSKKTTQSIINNWINRNNHYNPKSWDFDITSKRIISWLSNHQLTYEDCDEDFKKKFNQSIQKQTNHLLNEIKNFSGVENKIAGCAAIILVGLVYKNEDKYLNNGFNFLKKIIKSAINNQGFPKSRNIRQLVFYLKYFIIIREWFKESQNTIPEYIDETIYYLGQSYAFIWQNIYQDLLFNGNYISNNDDFDQYLKRFGYVFKNENKELAGYAILKNKKIIF
;
A
#
# COMPACT_ATOMS: atom_id res chain seq x y z
N PHE A 1 -5.35 -20.54 -23.93
CA PHE A 1 -6.22 -19.70 -23.09
C PHE A 1 -6.30 -18.32 -23.74
N ALA A 2 -7.48 -17.93 -24.20
CA ALA A 2 -7.67 -16.59 -24.74
C ALA A 2 -7.63 -15.61 -23.56
N LEU A 3 -6.61 -14.75 -23.49
CA LEU A 3 -6.48 -13.68 -22.47
C LEU A 3 -7.75 -12.82 -22.37
N GLU A 4 -8.55 -12.80 -23.42
CA GLU A 4 -9.82 -12.10 -23.50
C GLU A 4 -10.87 -12.60 -22.51
N THR A 5 -10.85 -13.88 -22.14
CA THR A 5 -11.85 -14.47 -21.23
C THR A 5 -11.61 -14.10 -19.77
N ILE A 6 -10.39 -13.70 -19.38
CA ILE A 6 -10.06 -13.31 -18.00
C ILE A 6 -10.96 -12.16 -17.53
N TRP A 7 -11.30 -11.23 -18.44
CA TRP A 7 -12.04 -10.00 -18.11
C TRP A 7 -13.55 -10.10 -18.36
N GLN A 8 -14.05 -11.23 -18.89
CA GLN A 8 -15.44 -11.38 -19.34
C GLN A 8 -16.38 -12.03 -18.32
N ASN A 9 -15.86 -12.54 -17.21
CA ASN A 9 -16.64 -13.28 -16.23
C ASN A 9 -17.51 -12.33 -15.41
N ASN A 10 -18.74 -12.74 -15.09
CA ASN A 10 -19.61 -12.11 -14.10
C ASN A 10 -19.02 -12.35 -12.70
N LEU A 11 -17.96 -11.60 -12.39
CA LEU A 11 -17.25 -11.67 -11.13
C LEU A 11 -18.03 -10.96 -10.03
N ARG A 12 -18.05 -11.51 -8.82
CA ARG A 12 -18.44 -10.77 -7.63
C ARG A 12 -17.50 -9.58 -7.46
N TYR A 13 -17.95 -8.53 -6.78
CA TYR A 13 -17.17 -7.30 -6.63
C TYR A 13 -15.76 -7.56 -6.06
N GLU A 14 -15.64 -8.41 -5.04
CA GLU A 14 -14.34 -8.76 -4.43
C GLU A 14 -13.38 -9.48 -5.40
N GLU A 15 -13.91 -10.35 -6.26
CA GLU A 15 -13.13 -11.04 -7.28
C GLU A 15 -12.68 -10.08 -8.36
N TYR A 16 -13.59 -9.17 -8.75
CA TYR A 16 -13.30 -8.09 -9.71
C TYR A 16 -12.20 -7.16 -9.18
N GLU A 17 -12.30 -6.75 -7.91
CA GLU A 17 -11.28 -5.93 -7.25
C GLU A 17 -9.92 -6.62 -7.24
N LYS A 18 -9.86 -7.88 -6.78
CA LYS A 18 -8.63 -8.69 -6.75
C LYS A 18 -8.00 -8.84 -8.13
N LEU A 19 -8.81 -9.06 -9.15
CA LEU A 19 -8.34 -9.19 -10.52
C LEU A 19 -7.76 -7.87 -11.05
N ASN A 20 -8.46 -6.74 -10.85
CA ASN A 20 -8.12 -5.45 -11.45
C ASN A 20 -7.09 -4.65 -10.65
N ASN A 21 -6.81 -4.97 -9.39
CA ASN A 21 -5.76 -4.33 -8.60
C ASN A 21 -4.37 -4.96 -8.82
N PHE A 22 -4.30 -6.13 -9.43
CA PHE A 22 -3.06 -6.84 -9.78
C PHE A 22 -2.16 -7.21 -8.59
N PHE A 23 -2.63 -7.14 -7.35
CA PHE A 23 -1.80 -7.52 -6.19
C PHE A 23 -1.39 -8.99 -6.22
N TRP A 24 -2.09 -9.84 -6.95
CA TRP A 24 -1.69 -11.22 -7.18
C TRP A 24 -0.34 -11.35 -7.93
N PHE A 25 0.17 -10.29 -8.58
CA PHE A 25 1.52 -10.28 -9.14
C PHE A 25 2.61 -10.48 -8.07
N PHE A 26 2.39 -10.05 -6.83
CA PHE A 26 3.31 -10.30 -5.73
C PHE A 26 3.41 -11.78 -5.33
N SER A 27 2.50 -12.63 -5.79
CA SER A 27 2.52 -14.08 -5.59
C SER A 27 3.19 -14.81 -6.77
N LEU A 28 3.53 -14.12 -7.85
CA LEU A 28 4.26 -14.70 -8.97
C LEU A 28 5.74 -14.79 -8.61
N ASP A 29 6.34 -15.93 -8.91
CA ASP A 29 7.80 -16.04 -8.82
C ASP A 29 8.47 -15.39 -10.06
N LEU A 30 9.76 -15.10 -9.95
CA LEU A 30 10.55 -14.51 -11.04
C LEU A 30 10.72 -15.44 -12.27
N LYS A 31 10.31 -16.72 -12.15
CA LYS A 31 10.28 -17.66 -13.26
C LYS A 31 9.03 -17.50 -14.11
N SER A 32 8.03 -16.75 -13.64
CA SER A 32 6.84 -16.42 -14.42
C SER A 32 7.24 -15.75 -15.72
N SER A 33 6.56 -16.11 -16.81
CA SER A 33 6.87 -15.55 -18.12
C SER A 33 6.60 -14.06 -18.18
N LYS A 34 7.64 -13.23 -18.32
CA LYS A 34 7.53 -11.78 -18.56
C LYS A 34 6.55 -11.48 -19.69
N LYS A 35 6.66 -12.21 -20.82
CA LYS A 35 5.77 -12.03 -21.98
C LYS A 35 4.31 -12.24 -21.64
N THR A 36 3.97 -13.23 -20.81
CA THR A 36 2.59 -13.48 -20.38
C THR A 36 2.10 -12.34 -19.51
N THR A 37 2.90 -11.91 -18.53
CA THR A 37 2.56 -10.78 -17.63
C THR A 37 2.33 -9.49 -18.42
N GLN A 38 3.25 -9.16 -19.33
CA GLN A 38 3.15 -7.98 -20.20
C GLN A 38 1.93 -8.07 -21.14
N SER A 39 1.62 -9.24 -21.67
CA SER A 39 0.42 -9.45 -22.50
C SER A 39 -0.87 -9.25 -21.73
N ILE A 40 -0.93 -9.71 -20.46
CA ILE A 40 -2.07 -9.47 -19.56
C ILE A 40 -2.25 -7.98 -19.32
N ILE A 41 -1.18 -7.26 -18.99
CA ILE A 41 -1.21 -5.80 -18.79
C ILE A 41 -1.63 -5.08 -20.08
N ASN A 42 -1.06 -5.43 -21.21
CA ASN A 42 -1.40 -4.81 -22.50
C ASN A 42 -2.89 -5.03 -22.85
N ASN A 43 -3.41 -6.21 -22.61
CA ASN A 43 -4.83 -6.51 -22.81
C ASN A 43 -5.70 -5.66 -21.89
N TRP A 44 -5.32 -5.54 -20.60
CA TRP A 44 -6.03 -4.68 -19.64
C TRP A 44 -6.01 -3.22 -20.08
N ILE A 45 -4.85 -2.68 -20.49
CA ILE A 45 -4.70 -1.28 -20.97
C ILE A 45 -5.60 -1.02 -22.17
N ASN A 46 -5.61 -1.92 -23.15
CA ASN A 46 -6.43 -1.76 -24.35
C ASN A 46 -7.94 -1.71 -24.03
N ARG A 47 -8.39 -2.47 -23.03
CA ARG A 47 -9.80 -2.51 -22.61
C ARG A 47 -10.19 -1.34 -21.74
N ASN A 48 -9.26 -0.79 -20.97
CA ASN A 48 -9.50 0.23 -19.95
C ASN A 48 -8.78 1.55 -20.26
N ASN A 49 -8.50 1.84 -21.53
CA ASN A 49 -7.82 3.08 -21.96
C ASN A 49 -8.65 4.33 -21.67
N HIS A 50 -9.95 4.21 -21.54
CA HIS A 50 -10.88 5.26 -21.12
C HIS A 50 -11.32 5.03 -19.69
N TYR A 51 -11.70 6.14 -19.03
CA TYR A 51 -12.22 6.08 -17.66
C TYR A 51 -13.44 5.15 -17.57
N ASN A 52 -13.41 4.27 -16.60
CA ASN A 52 -14.52 3.40 -16.22
C ASN A 52 -14.60 3.36 -14.69
N PRO A 53 -15.73 3.75 -14.07
CA PRO A 53 -15.85 3.88 -12.63
C PRO A 53 -15.47 2.62 -11.85
N LYS A 54 -15.68 1.42 -12.42
CA LYS A 54 -15.34 0.16 -11.75
C LYS A 54 -13.84 -0.14 -11.80
N SER A 55 -13.23 -0.11 -12.99
CA SER A 55 -11.82 -0.46 -13.16
C SER A 55 -10.87 0.67 -12.76
N TRP A 56 -11.38 1.91 -12.69
CA TRP A 56 -10.65 3.09 -12.25
C TRP A 56 -11.03 3.53 -10.83
N ASP A 57 -11.71 2.66 -10.08
CA ASP A 57 -11.93 2.90 -8.64
C ASP A 57 -10.62 3.28 -7.96
N PHE A 58 -10.68 4.21 -7.00
CA PHE A 58 -9.51 4.83 -6.39
C PHE A 58 -8.58 3.81 -5.73
N ASP A 59 -9.15 2.87 -4.97
CA ASP A 59 -8.37 1.84 -4.27
C ASP A 59 -7.77 0.83 -5.26
N ILE A 60 -8.58 0.37 -6.23
CA ILE A 60 -8.13 -0.55 -7.28
C ILE A 60 -6.99 0.07 -8.09
N THR A 61 -7.12 1.34 -8.46
CA THR A 61 -6.10 2.06 -9.24
C THR A 61 -4.81 2.26 -8.44
N SER A 62 -4.92 2.62 -7.17
CA SER A 62 -3.76 2.78 -6.28
C SER A 62 -2.96 1.48 -6.16
N LYS A 63 -3.64 0.38 -5.87
CA LYS A 63 -3.03 -0.94 -5.75
C LYS A 63 -2.43 -1.43 -7.07
N ARG A 64 -3.10 -1.18 -8.20
CA ARG A 64 -2.60 -1.55 -9.52
C ARG A 64 -1.31 -0.84 -9.89
N ILE A 65 -1.23 0.48 -9.67
CA ILE A 65 0.00 1.25 -9.90
C ILE A 65 1.14 0.68 -9.04
N ILE A 66 0.90 0.44 -7.75
CA ILE A 66 1.89 -0.16 -6.85
C ILE A 66 2.33 -1.52 -7.37
N SER A 67 1.38 -2.37 -7.73
CA SER A 67 1.70 -3.72 -8.22
C SER A 67 2.51 -3.70 -9.51
N TRP A 68 2.14 -2.88 -10.48
CA TRP A 68 2.83 -2.82 -11.76
C TRP A 68 4.26 -2.28 -11.61
N LEU A 69 4.46 -1.23 -10.83
CA LEU A 69 5.78 -0.61 -10.68
C LEU A 69 6.71 -1.41 -9.74
N SER A 70 6.17 -1.99 -8.66
CA SER A 70 6.98 -2.80 -7.74
C SER A 70 7.42 -4.14 -8.34
N ASN A 71 6.71 -4.65 -9.36
CA ASN A 71 7.08 -5.88 -10.05
C ASN A 71 7.73 -5.60 -11.43
N HIS A 72 8.51 -4.51 -11.55
CA HIS A 72 9.05 -4.03 -12.83
C HIS A 72 9.82 -5.11 -13.62
N GLN A 73 10.47 -6.05 -12.94
CA GLN A 73 11.17 -7.17 -13.59
C GLN A 73 10.25 -8.05 -14.43
N LEU A 74 8.98 -8.22 -14.01
CA LEU A 74 7.98 -8.99 -14.75
C LEU A 74 7.15 -8.13 -15.70
N THR A 75 6.90 -6.88 -15.30
CA THR A 75 5.93 -6.01 -15.97
C THR A 75 6.54 -5.12 -17.03
N TYR A 76 7.82 -4.77 -16.91
CA TYR A 76 8.43 -3.71 -17.72
C TYR A 76 9.78 -4.06 -18.34
N GLU A 77 10.61 -4.90 -17.68
CA GLU A 77 11.91 -5.29 -18.24
C GLU A 77 11.77 -6.09 -19.54
N ASP A 78 12.69 -5.88 -20.46
CA ASP A 78 12.80 -6.59 -21.74
C ASP A 78 11.55 -6.52 -22.63
N CYS A 79 10.67 -5.54 -22.42
CA CYS A 79 9.52 -5.33 -23.29
C CYS A 79 9.85 -4.43 -24.49
N ASP A 80 9.02 -4.52 -25.54
CA ASP A 80 9.17 -3.66 -26.72
C ASP A 80 8.79 -2.20 -26.44
N GLU A 81 9.21 -1.30 -27.32
CA GLU A 81 9.02 0.15 -27.17
C GLU A 81 7.53 0.56 -27.26
N ASP A 82 6.72 -0.15 -28.03
CA ASP A 82 5.28 0.11 -28.13
C ASP A 82 4.58 -0.18 -26.82
N PHE A 83 4.91 -1.30 -26.18
CA PHE A 83 4.38 -1.63 -24.87
C PHE A 83 4.85 -0.63 -23.81
N LYS A 84 6.14 -0.26 -23.77
CA LYS A 84 6.68 0.75 -22.86
C LYS A 84 5.91 2.04 -22.95
N LYS A 85 5.66 2.53 -24.17
CA LYS A 85 4.90 3.76 -24.39
C LYS A 85 3.48 3.67 -23.85
N LYS A 86 2.76 2.57 -24.15
CA LYS A 86 1.40 2.35 -23.65
C LYS A 86 1.36 2.23 -22.13
N PHE A 87 2.30 1.49 -21.55
CA PHE A 87 2.43 1.29 -20.11
C PHE A 87 2.64 2.64 -19.41
N ASN A 88 3.63 3.42 -19.84
CA ASN A 88 3.95 4.73 -19.24
C ASN A 88 2.77 5.72 -19.38
N GLN A 89 2.11 5.77 -20.52
CA GLN A 89 0.91 6.59 -20.71
C GLN A 89 -0.23 6.15 -19.79
N SER A 90 -0.42 4.85 -19.60
CA SER A 90 -1.44 4.30 -18.71
C SER A 90 -1.15 4.67 -17.25
N ILE A 91 0.09 4.51 -16.78
CA ILE A 91 0.51 4.93 -15.43
C ILE A 91 0.26 6.42 -15.23
N GLN A 92 0.66 7.26 -16.18
CA GLN A 92 0.47 8.71 -16.09
C GLN A 92 -1.02 9.11 -16.01
N LYS A 93 -1.87 8.52 -16.86
CA LYS A 93 -3.32 8.75 -16.82
C LYS A 93 -3.92 8.35 -15.47
N GLN A 94 -3.58 7.17 -14.97
CA GLN A 94 -4.07 6.64 -13.71
C GLN A 94 -3.60 7.49 -12.52
N THR A 95 -2.34 7.94 -12.53
CA THR A 95 -1.80 8.80 -11.46
C THR A 95 -2.49 10.15 -11.44
N ASN A 96 -2.74 10.75 -12.61
CA ASN A 96 -3.49 12.01 -12.70
C ASN A 96 -4.93 11.85 -12.18
N HIS A 97 -5.57 10.70 -12.46
CA HIS A 97 -6.88 10.38 -11.90
C HIS A 97 -6.81 10.33 -10.36
N LEU A 98 -5.85 9.61 -9.77
CA LEU A 98 -5.67 9.58 -8.31
C LEU A 98 -5.46 10.98 -7.71
N LEU A 99 -4.67 11.85 -8.35
CA LEU A 99 -4.43 13.22 -7.89
C LEU A 99 -5.72 14.06 -7.86
N ASN A 100 -6.61 13.84 -8.80
CA ASN A 100 -7.88 14.56 -8.87
C ASN A 100 -8.87 14.06 -7.81
N GLU A 101 -8.92 12.74 -7.60
CA GLU A 101 -9.90 12.11 -6.72
C GLU A 101 -9.51 12.10 -5.23
N ILE A 102 -8.21 12.16 -4.89
CA ILE A 102 -7.72 11.99 -3.52
C ILE A 102 -8.32 12.97 -2.51
N LYS A 103 -8.71 14.16 -2.95
CA LYS A 103 -9.32 15.18 -2.09
C LYS A 103 -10.74 14.81 -1.71
N ASN A 104 -11.46 14.18 -2.63
CA ASN A 104 -12.89 13.87 -2.53
C ASN A 104 -13.14 12.52 -1.85
N PHE A 105 -12.12 11.66 -1.82
CA PHE A 105 -12.25 10.32 -1.23
C PHE A 105 -12.36 10.41 0.30
N SER A 106 -13.18 9.54 0.93
CA SER A 106 -13.43 9.60 2.38
C SER A 106 -12.55 8.65 3.20
N GLY A 107 -12.15 7.52 2.65
CA GLY A 107 -11.39 6.48 3.35
C GLY A 107 -9.92 6.87 3.59
N VAL A 108 -9.49 6.91 4.86
CA VAL A 108 -8.10 7.25 5.21
C VAL A 108 -7.11 6.20 4.69
N GLU A 109 -7.43 4.91 4.84
CA GLU A 109 -6.59 3.80 4.38
C GLU A 109 -6.36 3.89 2.87
N ASN A 110 -7.42 4.10 2.10
CA ASN A 110 -7.33 4.23 0.65
C ASN A 110 -6.56 5.50 0.24
N LYS A 111 -6.71 6.60 0.98
CA LYS A 111 -5.89 7.80 0.76
C LYS A 111 -4.41 7.55 0.98
N ILE A 112 -4.03 6.78 2.01
CA ILE A 112 -2.64 6.40 2.25
C ILE A 112 -2.12 5.53 1.10
N ALA A 113 -2.90 4.55 0.64
CA ALA A 113 -2.55 3.74 -0.52
C ALA A 113 -2.39 4.59 -1.80
N GLY A 114 -3.30 5.55 -2.02
CA GLY A 114 -3.19 6.51 -3.12
C GLY A 114 -1.95 7.39 -3.04
N CYS A 115 -1.61 7.91 -1.86
CA CYS A 115 -0.38 8.66 -1.66
C CYS A 115 0.85 7.81 -1.95
N ALA A 116 0.87 6.56 -1.48
CA ALA A 116 1.96 5.62 -1.74
C ALA A 116 2.14 5.38 -3.25
N ALA A 117 1.04 5.15 -3.98
CA ALA A 117 1.07 4.99 -5.43
C ALA A 117 1.64 6.24 -6.15
N ILE A 118 1.16 7.43 -5.77
CA ILE A 118 1.61 8.70 -6.35
C ILE A 118 3.10 8.95 -6.05
N ILE A 119 3.55 8.67 -4.82
CA ILE A 119 4.96 8.79 -4.41
C ILE A 119 5.82 7.82 -5.22
N LEU A 120 5.40 6.55 -5.35
CA LEU A 120 6.13 5.57 -6.14
C LEU A 120 6.30 6.00 -7.59
N VAL A 121 5.25 6.55 -8.21
CA VAL A 121 5.35 7.12 -9.57
C VAL A 121 6.36 8.25 -9.62
N GLY A 122 6.35 9.16 -8.64
CA GLY A 122 7.32 10.25 -8.56
C GLY A 122 8.78 9.78 -8.38
N LEU A 123 9.00 8.65 -7.70
CA LEU A 123 10.34 8.05 -7.56
C LEU A 123 10.81 7.37 -8.84
N VAL A 124 9.90 6.75 -9.60
CA VAL A 124 10.22 6.05 -10.86
C VAL A 124 10.42 7.02 -12.01
N TYR A 125 9.58 8.03 -12.12
CA TYR A 125 9.61 9.01 -13.23
C TYR A 125 10.25 10.32 -12.76
N LYS A 126 11.57 10.36 -12.70
CA LYS A 126 12.39 11.45 -12.13
C LYS A 126 12.12 12.87 -12.70
N ASN A 127 11.52 12.97 -13.86
CA ASN A 127 11.20 14.27 -14.49
C ASN A 127 9.81 14.82 -14.09
N GLU A 128 9.13 14.15 -13.16
CA GLU A 128 7.76 14.46 -12.76
C GLU A 128 7.68 14.81 -11.27
N ASP A 129 8.49 15.78 -10.81
CA ASP A 129 8.55 16.26 -9.41
C ASP A 129 7.17 16.58 -8.82
N LYS A 130 6.20 16.93 -9.66
CA LYS A 130 4.82 17.21 -9.24
C LYS A 130 4.18 16.01 -8.52
N TYR A 131 4.46 14.77 -8.94
CA TYR A 131 3.87 13.59 -8.31
C TYR A 131 4.43 13.40 -6.90
N LEU A 132 5.75 13.49 -6.77
CA LEU A 132 6.42 13.34 -5.48
C LEU A 132 5.98 14.42 -4.48
N ASN A 133 5.97 15.70 -4.93
CA ASN A 133 5.57 16.82 -4.10
C ASN A 133 4.09 16.74 -3.68
N ASN A 134 3.19 16.39 -4.60
CA ASN A 134 1.78 16.23 -4.27
C ASN A 134 1.55 15.04 -3.33
N GLY A 135 2.18 13.89 -3.60
CA GLY A 135 2.11 12.72 -2.75
C GLY A 135 2.52 13.02 -1.30
N PHE A 136 3.62 13.74 -1.11
CA PHE A 136 4.07 14.18 0.22
C PHE A 136 3.12 15.16 0.88
N ASN A 137 2.64 16.15 0.14
CA ASN A 137 1.72 17.13 0.70
C ASN A 137 0.42 16.50 1.18
N PHE A 138 -0.12 15.53 0.43
CA PHE A 138 -1.31 14.78 0.86
C PHE A 138 -0.99 13.87 2.05
N LEU A 139 0.12 13.14 2.01
CA LEU A 139 0.51 12.23 3.08
C LEU A 139 0.70 12.98 4.41
N LYS A 140 1.37 14.13 4.42
CA LYS A 140 1.52 14.99 5.61
C LYS A 140 0.16 15.43 6.18
N LYS A 141 -0.79 15.80 5.31
CA LYS A 141 -2.16 16.17 5.76
C LYS A 141 -2.87 14.98 6.39
N ILE A 142 -2.72 13.79 5.81
CA ILE A 142 -3.33 12.57 6.33
C ILE A 142 -2.72 12.21 7.68
N ILE A 143 -1.40 12.23 7.84
CA ILE A 143 -0.73 12.01 9.13
C ILE A 143 -1.34 12.92 10.20
N LYS A 144 -1.36 14.22 9.94
CA LYS A 144 -1.89 15.22 10.89
C LYS A 144 -3.36 14.98 11.26
N SER A 145 -4.18 14.50 10.32
CA SER A 145 -5.61 14.27 10.55
C SER A 145 -5.92 12.90 11.16
N ALA A 146 -5.17 11.86 10.84
CA ALA A 146 -5.49 10.47 11.14
C ALA A 146 -4.69 9.85 12.29
N ILE A 147 -3.50 10.40 12.60
CA ILE A 147 -2.60 9.87 13.62
C ILE A 147 -2.50 10.90 14.76
N ASN A 148 -2.51 10.43 16.00
CA ASN A 148 -2.28 11.28 17.16
C ASN A 148 -0.78 11.46 17.44
N ASN A 149 -0.43 12.32 18.40
CA ASN A 149 0.97 12.63 18.73
C ASN A 149 1.75 11.46 19.34
N GLN A 150 1.07 10.37 19.71
CA GLN A 150 1.67 9.16 20.24
C GLN A 150 1.81 8.07 19.17
N GLY A 151 1.51 8.37 17.89
CA GLY A 151 1.59 7.43 16.79
C GLY A 151 0.44 6.40 16.76
N PHE A 152 -0.73 6.75 17.30
CA PHE A 152 -1.88 5.87 17.27
C PHE A 152 -2.96 6.42 16.33
N PRO A 153 -3.72 5.57 15.59
CA PRO A 153 -4.85 6.04 14.80
C PRO A 153 -5.87 6.77 15.69
N LYS A 154 -6.29 7.97 15.28
CA LYS A 154 -7.30 8.74 16.04
C LYS A 154 -8.65 8.04 16.11
N SER A 155 -8.95 7.16 15.14
CA SER A 155 -10.12 6.27 15.17
C SER A 155 -10.07 5.22 16.27
N ARG A 156 -8.91 5.00 16.90
CA ARG A 156 -8.59 3.89 17.80
C ARG A 156 -8.74 2.49 17.17
N ASN A 157 -8.85 2.40 15.85
CA ASN A 157 -8.91 1.13 15.16
C ASN A 157 -7.50 0.51 15.07
N ILE A 158 -7.31 -0.61 15.74
CA ILE A 158 -6.00 -1.30 15.81
C ILE A 158 -5.57 -1.84 14.45
N ARG A 159 -6.50 -2.27 13.60
CA ARG A 159 -6.19 -2.73 12.25
C ARG A 159 -5.59 -1.60 11.41
N GLN A 160 -6.07 -0.36 11.58
CA GLN A 160 -5.51 0.79 10.88
C GLN A 160 -4.07 1.06 11.28
N LEU A 161 -3.68 0.77 12.52
CA LEU A 161 -2.30 0.90 12.96
C LEU A 161 -1.35 0.02 12.14
N VAL A 162 -1.71 -1.25 11.95
CA VAL A 162 -0.93 -2.20 11.13
C VAL A 162 -0.89 -1.74 9.67
N PHE A 163 -2.03 -1.33 9.14
CA PHE A 163 -2.13 -0.84 7.76
C PHE A 163 -1.24 0.40 7.53
N TYR A 164 -1.31 1.38 8.41
CA TYR A 164 -0.51 2.60 8.30
C TYR A 164 0.98 2.27 8.38
N LEU A 165 1.39 1.52 9.40
CA LEU A 165 2.78 1.13 9.58
C LEU A 165 3.33 0.40 8.34
N LYS A 166 2.57 -0.54 7.78
CA LYS A 166 2.94 -1.26 6.56
C LYS A 166 3.20 -0.32 5.38
N TYR A 167 2.29 0.62 5.13
CA TYR A 167 2.44 1.55 4.00
C TYR A 167 3.57 2.56 4.21
N PHE A 168 3.81 3.05 5.42
CA PHE A 168 4.94 3.93 5.69
C PHE A 168 6.29 3.21 5.52
N ILE A 169 6.38 1.96 5.97
CA ILE A 169 7.59 1.14 5.77
C ILE A 169 7.84 0.93 4.27
N ILE A 170 6.84 0.54 3.48
CA ILE A 170 7.07 0.29 2.06
C ILE A 170 7.46 1.57 1.30
N ILE A 171 6.87 2.72 1.63
CA ILE A 171 7.30 4.01 1.08
C ILE A 171 8.77 4.26 1.40
N ARG A 172 9.18 4.08 2.65
CA ARG A 172 10.58 4.24 3.07
C ARG A 172 11.54 3.32 2.30
N GLU A 173 11.16 2.07 2.13
CA GLU A 173 11.99 1.11 1.40
C GLU A 173 12.12 1.50 -0.09
N TRP A 174 11.08 2.00 -0.74
CA TRP A 174 11.18 2.55 -2.10
C TRP A 174 12.15 3.73 -2.20
N PHE A 175 12.21 4.60 -1.18
CA PHE A 175 13.21 5.68 -1.13
C PHE A 175 14.63 5.12 -1.05
N LYS A 176 14.86 4.08 -0.25
CA LYS A 176 16.16 3.40 -0.16
C LYS A 176 16.55 2.75 -1.47
N GLU A 177 15.65 1.99 -2.08
CA GLU A 177 15.87 1.31 -3.36
C GLU A 177 16.17 2.30 -4.50
N SER A 178 15.48 3.43 -4.52
CA SER A 178 15.69 4.49 -5.52
C SER A 178 16.87 5.43 -5.20
N GLN A 179 17.58 5.21 -4.08
CA GLN A 179 18.69 6.03 -3.60
C GLN A 179 18.33 7.51 -3.41
N ASN A 180 17.09 7.78 -3.04
CA ASN A 180 16.61 9.12 -2.70
C ASN A 180 16.67 9.36 -1.19
N THR A 181 16.82 10.64 -0.81
CA THR A 181 16.78 11.05 0.59
C THR A 181 15.39 10.80 1.19
N ILE A 182 15.35 10.04 2.29
CA ILE A 182 14.11 9.76 3.00
C ILE A 182 13.71 11.02 3.77
N PRO A 183 12.48 11.54 3.60
CA PRO A 183 12.00 12.64 4.42
C PRO A 183 11.90 12.25 5.90
N GLU A 184 12.47 13.07 6.78
CA GLU A 184 12.55 12.81 8.23
C GLU A 184 11.19 12.44 8.86
N TYR A 185 10.13 13.11 8.47
CA TYR A 185 8.79 12.84 9.01
C TYR A 185 8.27 11.42 8.70
N ILE A 186 8.81 10.73 7.67
CA ILE A 186 8.48 9.33 7.38
C ILE A 186 9.12 8.42 8.43
N ASP A 187 10.40 8.61 8.72
CA ASP A 187 11.11 7.86 9.77
C ASP A 187 10.48 8.10 11.14
N GLU A 188 10.16 9.35 11.45
CA GLU A 188 9.45 9.74 12.67
C GLU A 188 8.07 9.06 12.78
N THR A 189 7.28 9.07 11.71
CA THR A 189 5.97 8.42 11.70
C THR A 189 6.09 6.90 11.88
N ILE A 190 7.06 6.26 11.22
CA ILE A 190 7.33 4.82 11.41
C ILE A 190 7.71 4.52 12.85
N TYR A 191 8.56 5.35 13.46
CA TYR A 191 8.96 5.18 14.85
C TYR A 191 7.74 5.18 15.79
N TYR A 192 6.91 6.21 15.72
CA TYR A 192 5.75 6.32 16.63
C TYR A 192 4.67 5.25 16.37
N LEU A 193 4.38 4.94 15.11
CA LEU A 193 3.48 3.83 14.76
C LEU A 193 4.04 2.49 15.24
N GLY A 194 5.36 2.29 15.11
CA GLY A 194 6.04 1.08 15.58
C GLY A 194 6.02 0.93 17.09
N GLN A 195 6.18 2.04 17.84
CA GLN A 195 6.02 2.06 19.30
C GLN A 195 4.60 1.67 19.70
N SER A 196 3.60 2.21 19.00
CA SER A 196 2.19 1.88 19.23
C SER A 196 1.89 0.41 18.87
N TYR A 197 2.48 -0.11 17.79
CA TYR A 197 2.39 -1.52 17.42
C TYR A 197 2.97 -2.42 18.51
N ALA A 198 4.19 -2.15 18.97
CA ALA A 198 4.83 -2.92 20.03
C ALA A 198 4.04 -2.84 21.33
N PHE A 199 3.48 -1.68 21.68
CA PHE A 199 2.63 -1.53 22.87
C PHE A 199 1.45 -2.52 22.85
N ILE A 200 0.78 -2.65 21.70
CA ILE A 200 -0.38 -3.54 21.55
C ILE A 200 0.03 -5.00 21.45
N TRP A 201 0.97 -5.36 20.56
CA TRP A 201 1.22 -6.76 20.18
C TRP A 201 2.47 -7.38 20.82
N GLN A 202 3.40 -6.59 21.38
CA GLN A 202 4.60 -7.17 21.97
C GLN A 202 4.25 -8.17 23.10
N ASN A 203 4.78 -9.38 22.98
CA ASN A 203 4.53 -10.49 23.93
C ASN A 203 3.06 -10.96 24.01
N ILE A 204 2.26 -10.69 23.01
CA ILE A 204 0.92 -11.23 22.89
C ILE A 204 0.96 -12.34 21.84
N TYR A 205 0.59 -13.54 22.27
CA TYR A 205 0.52 -14.75 21.43
C TYR A 205 -0.94 -15.18 21.20
N GLN A 206 -1.89 -14.30 21.50
CA GLN A 206 -3.32 -14.55 21.41
C GLN A 206 -3.99 -13.53 20.49
N ASP A 207 -5.18 -13.88 20.04
CA ASP A 207 -6.02 -13.05 19.21
C ASP A 207 -6.43 -11.76 19.94
N LEU A 208 -6.21 -10.63 19.31
CA LEU A 208 -6.68 -9.31 19.77
C LEU A 208 -7.89 -8.89 18.96
N LEU A 209 -9.07 -9.36 19.38
CA LEU A 209 -10.33 -9.13 18.68
C LEU A 209 -11.11 -7.96 19.29
N PHE A 210 -10.54 -6.76 19.27
CA PHE A 210 -11.22 -5.56 19.75
C PHE A 210 -10.89 -4.32 18.89
N ASN A 211 -11.69 -3.28 19.01
CA ASN A 211 -11.53 -2.00 18.34
C ASN A 211 -11.24 -2.10 16.83
N GLY A 212 -12.09 -2.85 16.11
CA GLY A 212 -12.01 -3.00 14.66
C GLY A 212 -10.99 -4.01 14.17
N ASN A 213 -10.25 -4.65 15.06
CA ASN A 213 -9.40 -5.78 14.70
C ASN A 213 -10.19 -7.08 14.75
N TYR A 214 -10.19 -7.83 13.66
CA TYR A 214 -10.82 -9.15 13.53
C TYR A 214 -9.83 -10.19 12.96
N ILE A 215 -8.55 -9.84 12.91
CA ILE A 215 -7.49 -10.73 12.47
C ILE A 215 -6.93 -11.43 13.72
N SER A 216 -6.93 -12.73 13.69
CA SER A 216 -6.57 -13.56 14.83
C SER A 216 -5.08 -13.51 15.19
N ASN A 217 -4.19 -13.31 14.22
CA ASN A 217 -2.76 -13.16 14.49
C ASN A 217 -2.09 -12.19 13.51
N ASN A 218 -0.93 -11.68 13.89
CA ASN A 218 -0.11 -10.79 13.07
C ASN A 218 1.20 -11.44 12.59
N ASP A 219 1.30 -12.76 12.57
CA ASP A 219 2.53 -13.48 12.22
C ASP A 219 3.07 -13.05 10.85
N ASP A 220 2.20 -12.87 9.86
CA ASP A 220 2.57 -12.39 8.53
C ASP A 220 3.16 -10.97 8.59
N PHE A 221 2.61 -10.12 9.45
CA PHE A 221 3.11 -8.76 9.61
C PHE A 221 4.42 -8.73 10.41
N ASP A 222 4.57 -9.57 11.41
CA ASP A 222 5.83 -9.73 12.15
C ASP A 222 6.95 -10.28 11.25
N GLN A 223 6.65 -11.20 10.34
CA GLN A 223 7.58 -11.66 9.32
C GLN A 223 7.95 -10.52 8.35
N TYR A 224 6.99 -9.72 7.95
CA TYR A 224 7.23 -8.52 7.13
C TYR A 224 8.18 -7.55 7.83
N LEU A 225 7.95 -7.23 9.12
CA LEU A 225 8.83 -6.37 9.90
C LEU A 225 10.26 -6.95 9.99
N LYS A 226 10.39 -8.24 10.30
CA LYS A 226 11.68 -8.94 10.36
C LYS A 226 12.43 -8.88 9.02
N ARG A 227 11.72 -9.09 7.91
CA ARG A 227 12.30 -9.03 6.56
C ARG A 227 12.96 -7.69 6.27
N PHE A 228 12.37 -6.59 6.73
CA PHE A 228 12.89 -5.24 6.54
C PHE A 228 13.78 -4.75 7.70
N GLY A 229 14.06 -5.61 8.69
CA GLY A 229 14.94 -5.28 9.82
C GLY A 229 14.30 -4.37 10.87
N TYR A 230 12.97 -4.28 10.92
CA TYR A 230 12.27 -3.49 11.93
C TYR A 230 12.04 -4.29 13.20
N VAL A 231 12.49 -3.73 14.33
CA VAL A 231 12.25 -4.26 15.67
C VAL A 231 11.75 -3.12 16.55
N PHE A 232 10.51 -3.21 16.97
CA PHE A 232 9.91 -2.23 17.87
C PHE A 232 9.75 -2.83 19.27
N LYS A 233 10.01 -2.01 20.30
CA LYS A 233 9.82 -2.39 21.70
C LYS A 233 9.11 -1.25 22.43
N ASN A 234 8.18 -1.57 23.29
CA ASN A 234 7.50 -0.61 24.14
C ASN A 234 7.21 -1.24 25.50
N GLU A 235 7.67 -0.59 26.56
CA GLU A 235 7.51 -1.05 27.94
C GLU A 235 6.49 -0.22 28.73
N ASN A 236 5.84 0.75 28.07
CA ASN A 236 4.82 1.56 28.70
C ASN A 236 3.62 0.71 29.10
N LYS A 237 2.99 1.05 30.21
CA LYS A 237 1.73 0.42 30.64
C LYS A 237 0.51 1.11 30.04
N GLU A 238 0.67 2.35 29.60
CA GLU A 238 -0.39 3.17 29.02
C GLU A 238 0.11 3.90 27.77
N LEU A 239 -0.68 3.90 26.73
CA LEU A 239 -0.40 4.63 25.49
C LEU A 239 -1.71 4.99 24.77
N ALA A 240 -1.83 6.22 24.29
CA ALA A 240 -2.96 6.69 23.49
C ALA A 240 -4.35 6.43 24.11
N GLY A 241 -4.43 6.45 25.44
CA GLY A 241 -5.65 6.19 26.22
C GLY A 241 -6.01 4.71 26.32
N TYR A 242 -5.07 3.81 26.02
CA TYR A 242 -5.15 2.40 26.36
C TYR A 242 -4.24 2.10 27.53
N ALA A 243 -4.73 1.29 28.48
CA ALA A 243 -3.93 0.64 29.51
C ALA A 243 -3.96 -0.86 29.24
N ILE A 244 -2.78 -1.50 29.19
CA ILE A 244 -2.67 -2.93 28.93
C ILE A 244 -2.09 -3.61 30.18
N LEU A 245 -2.88 -4.45 30.79
CA LEU A 245 -2.45 -5.34 31.86
C LEU A 245 -2.23 -6.72 31.27
N LYS A 246 -0.96 -7.15 31.18
CA LYS A 246 -0.58 -8.44 30.63
C LYS A 246 -0.30 -9.41 31.78
N ASN A 247 -1.03 -10.50 31.82
CA ASN A 247 -0.72 -11.66 32.65
C ASN A 247 -0.57 -12.86 31.70
N LYS A 248 0.14 -13.93 32.12
CA LYS A 248 0.34 -15.15 31.31
C LYS A 248 -0.96 -15.80 30.81
N LYS A 249 -2.11 -15.44 31.35
CA LYS A 249 -3.42 -16.03 31.03
C LYS A 249 -4.51 -15.03 30.63
N ILE A 250 -4.36 -13.74 30.88
CA ILE A 250 -5.43 -12.74 30.70
C ILE A 250 -4.82 -11.42 30.23
N ILE A 251 -5.47 -10.81 29.26
CA ILE A 251 -5.15 -9.45 28.77
C ILE A 251 -6.37 -8.57 29.05
N PHE A 252 -6.18 -7.48 29.75
CA PHE A 252 -7.18 -6.45 30.03
C PHE A 252 -6.77 -5.12 29.42
#